data_84571c174ab9bf2faf3d2794309b1bf7
#
_entry.id   84571c174ab9bf2faf3d2794309b1bf7
#
_cell.length_a   1.000
_cell.length_b   1.000
_cell.length_c   1.000
_cell.angle_alpha   90.00
_cell.angle_beta   90.00
_cell.angle_gamma   90.00
#
_symmetry.space_group_name_H-M   'P 1'
#
loop_
_entity.id
_entity.type
_entity.pdbx_description
1 polymer ?
#
loop_
_entity_poly.entity_id
_entity_poly.type
_entity_poly.pdbx_seq_one_letter_code
_entity_poly.pdbx_strand_id
1 'polypeptide(L)'
;MTKEELIEFEQQIADLFNAKQIKSPIHLYHGNEDFIMEVFKEIDIENDWVCCTWRNHYQALLKGIPQNKILDSIVEGKSMVLNFYDHKFISSSIVGGIPSIAAGIAYANKLSNNNSRVWCWVGDMSAETGAFHEAYKFSLYNELPITFVIEDNKKSVCTPTSDAWKRETPYYLNQEYCGEIIRQQNLYYYQYSNDKYPHAGAGKRIQF
;
A
#
# COMPACT_ATOMS: atom_id res chain seq x y z
N MET A 1 8.85 -5.67 -14.82
CA MET A 1 7.44 -5.96 -14.43
C MET A 1 6.54 -5.07 -15.25
N THR A 2 5.63 -5.65 -16.04
CA THR A 2 4.64 -4.93 -16.84
C THR A 2 3.30 -4.84 -16.08
N LYS A 3 2.39 -4.01 -16.58
CA LYS A 3 1.02 -3.90 -16.05
C LYS A 3 0.28 -5.23 -16.13
N GLU A 4 0.43 -5.91 -17.25
CA GLU A 4 -0.19 -7.21 -17.51
C GLU A 4 0.32 -8.27 -16.52
N GLU A 5 1.62 -8.30 -16.25
CA GLU A 5 2.22 -9.22 -15.28
C GLU A 5 1.67 -8.99 -13.84
N LEU A 6 1.44 -7.74 -13.44
CA LEU A 6 0.80 -7.42 -12.15
C LEU A 6 -0.63 -7.96 -12.10
N ILE A 7 -1.42 -7.71 -13.15
CA ILE A 7 -2.83 -8.16 -13.23
C ILE A 7 -2.91 -9.69 -13.27
N GLU A 8 -2.02 -10.36 -14.00
CA GLU A 8 -1.96 -11.81 -14.07
C GLU A 8 -1.61 -12.43 -12.72
N PHE A 9 -0.70 -11.82 -11.96
CA PHE A 9 -0.38 -12.30 -10.62
C PHE A 9 -1.59 -12.25 -9.68
N GLU A 10 -2.33 -11.13 -9.65
CA GLU A 10 -3.54 -11.05 -8.81
C GLU A 10 -4.62 -12.02 -9.28
N GLN A 11 -4.73 -12.26 -10.59
CA GLN A 11 -5.65 -13.29 -11.10
C GLN A 11 -5.23 -14.68 -10.63
N GLN A 12 -3.95 -15.01 -10.64
CA GLN A 12 -3.43 -16.27 -10.11
C GLN A 12 -3.79 -16.45 -8.62
N ILE A 13 -3.61 -15.40 -7.80
CA ILE A 13 -3.99 -15.43 -6.39
C ILE A 13 -5.51 -15.62 -6.21
N ALA A 14 -6.33 -14.96 -7.04
CA ALA A 14 -7.77 -15.13 -7.03
C ALA A 14 -8.18 -16.58 -7.34
N ASP A 15 -7.54 -17.20 -8.31
CA ASP A 15 -7.82 -18.58 -8.72
C ASP A 15 -7.42 -19.59 -7.63
N LEU A 16 -6.27 -19.42 -7.00
CA LEU A 16 -5.82 -20.23 -5.86
C LEU A 16 -6.75 -20.07 -4.65
N PHE A 17 -7.21 -18.86 -4.37
CA PHE A 17 -8.17 -18.61 -3.32
C PHE A 17 -9.52 -19.29 -3.60
N ASN A 18 -10.05 -19.16 -4.81
CA ASN A 18 -11.28 -19.82 -5.25
C ASN A 18 -11.18 -21.35 -5.23
N ALA A 19 -9.98 -21.89 -5.48
CA ALA A 19 -9.67 -23.31 -5.35
C ALA A 19 -9.42 -23.78 -3.90
N LYS A 20 -9.59 -22.90 -2.90
CA LYS A 20 -9.38 -23.15 -1.46
C LYS A 20 -7.92 -23.53 -1.10
N GLN A 21 -6.96 -23.16 -1.92
CA GLN A 21 -5.55 -23.38 -1.63
C GLN A 21 -4.99 -22.30 -0.69
N ILE A 22 -5.61 -21.11 -0.66
CA ILE A 22 -5.32 -20.05 0.30
C ILE A 22 -6.44 -20.02 1.35
N LYS A 23 -6.09 -20.23 2.63
CA LYS A 23 -7.04 -20.33 3.75
C LYS A 23 -6.98 -19.12 4.68
N SER A 24 -6.65 -17.96 4.15
CA SER A 24 -6.55 -16.69 4.88
C SER A 24 -7.19 -15.58 4.06
N PRO A 25 -7.58 -14.45 4.67
CA PRO A 25 -8.04 -13.28 3.93
C PRO A 25 -6.98 -12.79 2.95
N ILE A 26 -7.42 -12.43 1.74
CA ILE A 26 -6.61 -11.76 0.73
C ILE A 26 -7.28 -10.44 0.32
N HIS A 27 -6.48 -9.46 -0.11
CA HIS A 27 -6.95 -8.16 -0.56
C HIS A 27 -6.28 -7.84 -1.90
N LEU A 28 -7.00 -8.09 -2.98
CA LEU A 28 -6.46 -8.00 -4.32
C LEU A 28 -6.51 -6.58 -4.86
N TYR A 29 -5.53 -6.23 -5.67
CA TYR A 29 -5.47 -5.00 -6.45
C TYR A 29 -6.16 -5.14 -7.80
N HIS A 30 -6.66 -4.03 -8.30
CA HIS A 30 -7.03 -3.80 -9.69
C HIS A 30 -7.33 -2.32 -9.93
N GLY A 31 -6.88 -1.80 -11.07
CA GLY A 31 -7.25 -0.46 -11.55
C GLY A 31 -6.32 0.67 -11.12
N ASN A 32 -5.25 0.38 -10.36
CA ASN A 32 -4.25 1.36 -9.95
C ASN A 32 -2.84 1.08 -10.52
N GLU A 33 -2.73 0.13 -11.44
CA GLU A 33 -1.44 -0.36 -11.96
C GLU A 33 -0.57 0.78 -12.51
N ASP A 34 -1.17 1.67 -13.31
CA ASP A 34 -0.44 2.78 -13.93
C ASP A 34 0.06 3.79 -12.88
N PHE A 35 -0.73 4.06 -11.84
CA PHE A 35 -0.34 4.97 -10.77
C PHE A 35 0.79 4.39 -9.91
N ILE A 36 0.67 3.12 -9.50
CA ILE A 36 1.68 2.48 -8.67
C ILE A 36 3.00 2.33 -9.41
N MET A 37 2.96 1.94 -10.69
CA MET A 37 4.15 1.85 -11.54
C MET A 37 4.81 3.21 -11.76
N GLU A 38 4.02 4.29 -11.87
CA GLU A 38 4.54 5.65 -12.00
C GLU A 38 5.30 6.08 -10.74
N VAL A 39 4.74 5.83 -9.54
CA VAL A 39 5.42 6.12 -8.28
C VAL A 39 6.70 5.30 -8.13
N PHE A 40 6.68 4.03 -8.55
CA PHE A 40 7.84 3.14 -8.44
C PHE A 40 9.04 3.57 -9.31
N LYS A 41 8.85 4.43 -10.31
CA LYS A 41 9.98 5.02 -11.06
C LYS A 41 10.88 5.90 -10.19
N GLU A 42 10.36 6.41 -9.08
CA GLU A 42 11.10 7.28 -8.15
C GLU A 42 11.76 6.51 -6.99
N ILE A 43 11.50 5.20 -6.86
CA ILE A 43 11.97 4.35 -5.78
C ILE A 43 13.30 3.68 -6.17
N ASP A 44 14.32 3.86 -5.35
CA ASP A 44 15.52 3.04 -5.43
C ASP A 44 15.20 1.64 -4.88
N ILE A 45 15.01 0.69 -5.83
CA ILE A 45 14.57 -0.67 -5.50
C ILE A 45 15.55 -1.39 -4.57
N GLU A 46 16.85 -1.10 -4.63
CA GLU A 46 17.85 -1.75 -3.80
C GLU A 46 17.95 -1.10 -2.41
N ASN A 47 17.83 0.23 -2.35
CA ASN A 47 18.16 0.97 -1.15
C ASN A 47 16.97 1.47 -0.34
N ASP A 48 15.86 1.83 -0.97
CA ASP A 48 14.72 2.38 -0.27
C ASP A 48 13.87 1.33 0.45
N TRP A 49 13.26 1.72 1.57
CA TRP A 49 12.25 0.92 2.24
C TRP A 49 10.87 1.13 1.63
N VAL A 50 10.14 0.03 1.47
CA VAL A 50 8.72 0.04 1.10
C VAL A 50 7.92 -0.54 2.25
N CYS A 51 7.04 0.28 2.81
CA CYS A 51 6.17 -0.05 3.94
C CYS A 51 4.72 0.02 3.49
N CYS A 52 3.93 -1.03 3.69
CA CYS A 52 2.57 -1.14 3.15
C CYS A 52 1.53 -1.51 4.20
N THR A 53 0.28 -1.19 3.91
CA THR A 53 -0.87 -1.82 4.54
C THR A 53 -1.08 -3.23 3.99
N TRP A 54 -2.19 -3.89 4.29
CA TRP A 54 -2.48 -5.28 3.92
C TRP A 54 -2.70 -5.54 2.43
N ARG A 55 -3.01 -4.53 1.60
CA ARG A 55 -3.00 -4.65 0.15
C ARG A 55 -1.61 -4.24 -0.31
N ASN A 56 -0.77 -5.21 -0.70
CA ASN A 56 0.68 -5.00 -0.81
C ASN A 56 1.36 -5.84 -1.90
N HIS A 57 0.60 -6.64 -2.66
CA HIS A 57 1.19 -7.58 -3.63
C HIS A 57 1.91 -6.85 -4.76
N TYR A 58 1.32 -5.79 -5.31
CA TYR A 58 1.95 -5.00 -6.38
C TYR A 58 3.24 -4.34 -5.90
N GLN A 59 3.25 -3.77 -4.69
CA GLN A 59 4.45 -3.17 -4.13
C GLN A 59 5.54 -4.22 -3.92
N ALA A 60 5.19 -5.42 -3.45
CA ALA A 60 6.16 -6.49 -3.26
C ALA A 60 6.79 -6.94 -4.59
N LEU A 61 5.97 -7.09 -5.64
CA LEU A 61 6.43 -7.44 -6.99
C LEU A 61 7.35 -6.36 -7.57
N LEU A 62 6.91 -5.10 -7.53
CA LEU A 62 7.66 -3.95 -8.06
C LEU A 62 8.94 -3.68 -7.27
N LYS A 63 8.99 -4.07 -5.99
CA LYS A 63 10.21 -4.02 -5.16
C LYS A 63 11.25 -5.08 -5.58
N GLY A 64 10.92 -5.93 -6.54
CA GLY A 64 11.82 -6.96 -7.05
C GLY A 64 11.90 -8.22 -6.19
N ILE A 65 10.95 -8.42 -5.28
CA ILE A 65 10.87 -9.67 -4.53
C ILE A 65 10.47 -10.80 -5.51
N PRO A 66 11.18 -11.93 -5.52
CA PRO A 66 10.85 -13.03 -6.41
C PRO A 66 9.41 -13.49 -6.27
N GLN A 67 8.70 -13.59 -7.39
CA GLN A 67 7.27 -13.90 -7.44
C GLN A 67 6.91 -15.19 -6.67
N ASN A 68 7.75 -16.22 -6.77
CA ASN A 68 7.56 -17.47 -6.04
C ASN A 68 7.61 -17.28 -4.51
N LYS A 69 8.51 -16.43 -3.99
CA LYS A 69 8.58 -16.14 -2.54
C LYS A 69 7.32 -15.41 -2.05
N ILE A 70 6.78 -14.50 -2.87
CA ILE A 70 5.52 -13.80 -2.56
C ILE A 70 4.38 -14.82 -2.54
N LEU A 71 4.28 -15.64 -3.58
CA LEU A 71 3.24 -16.66 -3.73
C LEU A 71 3.25 -17.67 -2.55
N ASP A 72 4.43 -18.19 -2.20
CA ASP A 72 4.59 -19.13 -1.09
C ASP A 72 4.10 -18.50 0.23
N SER A 73 4.48 -17.25 0.50
CA SER A 73 4.02 -16.51 1.68
C SER A 73 2.50 -16.30 1.69
N ILE A 74 1.89 -16.03 0.55
CA ILE A 74 0.43 -15.87 0.43
C ILE A 74 -0.28 -17.20 0.70
N VAL A 75 0.21 -18.30 0.13
CA VAL A 75 -0.35 -19.65 0.36
C VAL A 75 -0.21 -20.07 1.82
N GLU A 76 0.87 -19.69 2.50
CA GLU A 76 1.06 -19.85 3.94
C GLU A 76 0.14 -18.96 4.81
N GLY A 77 -0.70 -18.12 4.19
CA GLY A 77 -1.64 -17.27 4.91
C GLY A 77 -1.11 -15.90 5.33
N LYS A 78 0.02 -15.47 4.78
CA LYS A 78 0.70 -14.21 5.15
C LYS A 78 0.41 -13.05 4.18
N SER A 79 -0.58 -13.17 3.30
CA SER A 79 -0.92 -12.14 2.28
C SER A 79 -0.99 -10.71 2.83
N MET A 80 -1.57 -10.53 4.02
CA MET A 80 -1.75 -9.22 4.64
C MET A 80 -0.53 -8.72 5.44
N VAL A 81 0.49 -9.56 5.62
CA VAL A 81 1.66 -9.29 6.47
C VAL A 81 2.95 -9.77 5.80
N LEU A 82 3.08 -9.48 4.52
CA LEU A 82 4.30 -9.80 3.78
C LEU A 82 5.48 -9.00 4.36
N ASN A 83 6.54 -9.71 4.77
CA ASN A 83 7.73 -9.12 5.35
C ASN A 83 8.97 -9.75 4.73
N PHE A 84 9.68 -8.96 3.95
CA PHE A 84 10.91 -9.36 3.26
C PHE A 84 12.03 -8.36 3.59
N TYR A 85 12.58 -8.48 4.80
CA TYR A 85 13.56 -7.51 5.32
C TYR A 85 14.81 -7.39 4.45
N ASP A 86 15.26 -8.48 3.84
CA ASP A 86 16.39 -8.49 2.90
C ASP A 86 16.13 -7.63 1.67
N HIS A 87 14.85 -7.43 1.34
CA HIS A 87 14.39 -6.54 0.27
C HIS A 87 13.92 -5.18 0.80
N LYS A 88 14.12 -4.88 2.10
CA LYS A 88 13.61 -3.64 2.73
C LYS A 88 12.12 -3.43 2.50
N PHE A 89 11.36 -4.50 2.66
CA PHE A 89 9.90 -4.54 2.49
C PHE A 89 9.22 -5.04 3.76
N ILE A 90 8.22 -4.27 4.23
CA ILE A 90 7.42 -4.62 5.41
C ILE A 90 5.96 -4.23 5.19
N SER A 91 5.03 -5.07 5.62
CA SER A 91 3.62 -4.74 5.64
C SER A 91 2.94 -5.05 6.98
N SER A 92 1.81 -4.40 7.21
CA SER A 92 1.02 -4.57 8.43
C SER A 92 -0.46 -4.63 8.12
N SER A 93 -1.16 -5.57 8.78
CA SER A 93 -2.62 -5.67 8.73
C SER A 93 -3.33 -4.74 9.71
N ILE A 94 -2.61 -4.00 10.53
CA ILE A 94 -3.17 -3.09 11.53
C ILE A 94 -3.43 -1.73 10.90
N VAL A 95 -4.69 -1.29 10.90
CA VAL A 95 -5.07 0.04 10.42
C VAL A 95 -4.34 1.11 11.23
N GLY A 96 -3.66 2.04 10.54
CA GLY A 96 -2.86 3.09 11.17
C GLY A 96 -1.54 2.63 11.78
N GLY A 97 -1.20 1.32 11.75
CA GLY A 97 0.04 0.82 12.34
C GLY A 97 1.30 1.12 11.54
N ILE A 98 1.23 0.95 10.23
CA ILE A 98 2.41 1.07 9.36
C ILE A 98 3.01 2.49 9.28
N PRO A 99 2.25 3.61 9.33
CA PRO A 99 2.80 4.94 9.25
C PRO A 99 3.85 5.25 10.32
N SER A 100 3.58 4.88 11.57
CA SER A 100 4.50 5.11 12.69
C SER A 100 5.77 4.25 12.58
N ILE A 101 5.64 3.02 12.09
CA ILE A 101 6.79 2.13 11.83
C ILE A 101 7.65 2.73 10.72
N ALA A 102 7.05 3.17 9.63
CA ALA A 102 7.74 3.81 8.51
C ALA A 102 8.46 5.09 8.92
N ALA A 103 7.81 5.94 9.73
CA ALA A 103 8.43 7.14 10.30
C ALA A 103 9.63 6.80 11.20
N GLY A 104 9.54 5.72 11.99
CA GLY A 104 10.65 5.22 12.81
C GLY A 104 11.84 4.76 11.97
N ILE A 105 11.62 4.04 10.87
CA ILE A 105 12.67 3.63 9.93
C ILE A 105 13.32 4.86 9.29
N ALA A 106 12.52 5.82 8.83
CA ALA A 106 13.03 7.06 8.24
C ALA A 106 13.85 7.89 9.23
N TYR A 107 13.41 7.93 10.50
CA TYR A 107 14.15 8.60 11.55
C TYR A 107 15.50 7.93 11.84
N ALA A 108 15.52 6.59 11.88
CA ALA A 108 16.76 5.83 12.03
C ALA A 108 17.72 6.07 10.85
N ASN A 109 17.21 6.10 9.60
CA ASN A 109 18.01 6.45 8.42
C ASN A 109 18.64 7.84 8.56
N LYS A 110 17.85 8.84 8.98
CA LYS A 110 18.36 10.21 9.21
C LYS A 110 19.45 10.25 10.27
N LEU A 111 19.24 9.61 11.41
CA LEU A 111 20.22 9.58 12.51
C LEU A 111 21.52 8.89 12.15
N SER A 112 21.46 7.87 11.31
CA SER A 112 22.64 7.13 10.85
C SER A 112 23.30 7.71 9.60
N ASN A 113 22.81 8.85 9.09
CA ASN A 113 23.23 9.45 7.82
C ASN A 113 23.11 8.46 6.64
N ASN A 114 22.10 7.59 6.68
CA ASN A 114 21.78 6.69 5.58
C ASN A 114 20.89 7.41 4.58
N ASN A 115 21.27 7.44 3.31
CA ASN A 115 20.54 8.12 2.23
C ASN A 115 19.28 7.37 1.75
N SER A 116 19.00 6.21 2.31
CA SER A 116 17.83 5.40 1.99
C SER A 116 16.53 6.14 2.37
N ARG A 117 15.61 6.21 1.44
CA ARG A 117 14.27 6.78 1.66
C ARG A 117 13.30 5.71 2.14
N VAL A 118 12.15 6.15 2.65
CA VAL A 118 11.05 5.28 3.03
C VAL A 118 9.81 5.67 2.26
N TRP A 119 9.14 4.70 1.65
CA TRP A 119 7.89 4.85 0.93
C TRP A 119 6.80 4.11 1.69
N CYS A 120 5.83 4.86 2.23
CA CYS A 120 4.79 4.32 3.09
C CYS A 120 3.43 4.36 2.39
N TRP A 121 2.92 3.21 1.97
CA TRP A 121 1.66 3.06 1.24
C TRP A 121 0.51 2.81 2.18
N VAL A 122 -0.52 3.65 2.11
CA VAL A 122 -1.72 3.57 2.96
C VAL A 122 -2.98 3.80 2.15
N GLY A 123 -4.07 3.14 2.54
CA GLY A 123 -5.38 3.45 1.98
C GLY A 123 -5.96 4.74 2.58
N ASP A 124 -6.96 5.30 1.89
CA ASP A 124 -7.68 6.53 2.25
C ASP A 124 -8.16 6.58 3.71
N MET A 125 -8.83 5.53 4.18
CA MET A 125 -9.29 5.48 5.59
C MET A 125 -8.16 5.29 6.60
N SER A 126 -7.06 4.67 6.23
CA SER A 126 -5.87 4.61 7.09
C SER A 126 -5.22 5.99 7.23
N ALA A 127 -5.26 6.79 6.17
CA ALA A 127 -4.77 8.17 6.17
C ALA A 127 -5.62 9.12 7.01
N GLU A 128 -6.87 8.77 7.34
CA GLU A 128 -7.74 9.55 8.23
C GLU A 128 -7.58 9.21 9.72
N THR A 129 -6.71 8.24 10.06
CA THR A 129 -6.46 7.90 11.47
C THR A 129 -5.56 8.91 12.17
N GLY A 130 -5.78 9.12 13.47
CA GLY A 130 -4.89 9.96 14.29
C GLY A 130 -3.42 9.52 14.22
N ALA A 131 -3.18 8.20 14.17
CA ALA A 131 -1.83 7.64 14.05
C ALA A 131 -1.12 8.07 12.74
N PHE A 132 -1.85 8.14 11.63
CA PHE A 132 -1.29 8.66 10.38
C PHE A 132 -0.91 10.15 10.52
N HIS A 133 -1.83 10.96 11.07
CA HIS A 133 -1.58 12.40 11.22
C HIS A 133 -0.39 12.71 12.14
N GLU A 134 -0.26 11.95 13.21
CA GLU A 134 0.90 12.06 14.11
C GLU A 134 2.19 11.70 13.38
N ALA A 135 2.22 10.56 12.67
CA ALA A 135 3.38 10.13 11.90
C ALA A 135 3.75 11.11 10.78
N TYR A 136 2.75 11.60 10.04
CA TYR A 136 2.94 12.58 8.96
C TYR A 136 3.50 13.90 9.51
N LYS A 137 2.87 14.47 10.53
CA LYS A 137 3.32 15.69 11.19
C LYS A 137 4.73 15.54 11.77
N PHE A 138 5.00 14.43 12.47
CA PHE A 138 6.34 14.14 12.99
C PHE A 138 7.38 14.08 11.89
N SER A 139 7.05 13.44 10.77
CA SER A 139 7.95 13.31 9.62
C SER A 139 8.25 14.66 8.97
N LEU A 140 7.25 15.53 8.82
CA LEU A 140 7.43 16.87 8.29
C LEU A 140 8.35 17.73 9.16
N TYR A 141 8.05 17.81 10.47
CA TYR A 141 8.83 18.65 11.40
C TYR A 141 10.26 18.15 11.62
N ASN A 142 10.48 16.86 11.46
CA ASN A 142 11.81 16.29 11.56
C ASN A 142 12.50 16.13 10.19
N GLU A 143 11.91 16.66 9.11
CA GLU A 143 12.47 16.57 7.75
C GLU A 143 12.95 15.14 7.42
N LEU A 144 12.09 14.13 7.68
CA LEU A 144 12.46 12.75 7.50
C LEU A 144 12.46 12.35 6.01
N PRO A 145 13.36 11.45 5.58
CA PRO A 145 13.40 10.95 4.22
C PRO A 145 12.28 9.93 3.96
N ILE A 146 11.02 10.36 4.07
CA ILE A 146 9.84 9.53 3.89
C ILE A 146 8.85 10.20 2.95
N THR A 147 8.17 9.38 2.14
CA THR A 147 7.01 9.78 1.35
C THR A 147 5.85 8.85 1.67
N PHE A 148 4.73 9.41 2.12
CA PHE A 148 3.48 8.69 2.28
C PHE A 148 2.73 8.69 0.94
N VAL A 149 2.30 7.51 0.48
CA VAL A 149 1.53 7.35 -0.75
C VAL A 149 0.12 6.90 -0.37
N ILE A 150 -0.85 7.76 -0.61
CA ILE A 150 -2.25 7.48 -0.29
C ILE A 150 -2.98 6.99 -1.53
N GLU A 151 -3.46 5.76 -1.44
CA GLU A 151 -4.22 5.06 -2.48
C GLU A 151 -5.71 5.15 -2.14
N ASP A 152 -6.41 6.10 -2.75
CA ASP A 152 -7.83 6.35 -2.47
C ASP A 152 -8.72 5.57 -3.42
N ASN A 153 -9.33 4.49 -2.95
CA ASN A 153 -10.38 3.77 -3.66
C ASN A 153 -11.80 4.19 -3.24
N LYS A 154 -11.94 5.26 -2.47
CA LYS A 154 -13.19 5.84 -1.95
C LYS A 154 -14.02 4.88 -1.09
N LYS A 155 -13.39 3.83 -0.55
CA LYS A 155 -14.09 2.82 0.26
C LYS A 155 -13.27 2.42 1.49
N SER A 156 -13.94 2.46 2.64
CA SER A 156 -13.50 1.75 3.84
C SER A 156 -14.23 0.42 3.92
N VAL A 157 -13.57 -0.69 3.62
CA VAL A 157 -14.19 -2.01 3.47
C VAL A 157 -15.30 -1.96 2.39
N CYS A 158 -16.54 -1.72 2.76
CA CYS A 158 -17.69 -1.62 1.84
C CYS A 158 -18.41 -0.26 1.94
N THR A 159 -17.99 0.62 2.87
CA THR A 159 -18.61 1.92 3.11
C THR A 159 -17.88 2.99 2.32
N PRO A 160 -18.61 3.84 1.56
CA PRO A 160 -18.00 5.01 0.92
C PRO A 160 -17.34 5.92 1.97
N THR A 161 -16.11 6.36 1.69
CA THR A 161 -15.37 7.23 2.63
C THR A 161 -16.05 8.59 2.82
N SER A 162 -16.72 9.11 1.79
CA SER A 162 -17.55 10.32 1.87
C SER A 162 -18.66 10.23 2.90
N ASP A 163 -19.25 9.04 3.11
CA ASP A 163 -20.30 8.82 4.12
C ASP A 163 -19.75 8.95 5.55
N ALA A 164 -18.49 8.49 5.76
CA ALA A 164 -17.84 8.57 7.05
C ALA A 164 -17.37 10.00 7.38
N TRP A 165 -16.75 10.68 6.42
CA TRP A 165 -16.07 11.97 6.64
C TRP A 165 -16.89 13.18 6.18
N LYS A 166 -17.99 12.96 5.47
CA LYS A 166 -18.85 14.04 4.91
C LYS A 166 -18.07 15.01 4.01
N ARG A 167 -17.05 14.53 3.32
CA ARG A 167 -16.17 15.31 2.44
C ARG A 167 -15.76 14.48 1.23
N GLU A 168 -15.68 15.15 0.08
CA GLU A 168 -15.16 14.56 -1.17
C GLU A 168 -13.64 14.66 -1.26
N THR A 169 -13.05 15.77 -0.76
CA THR A 169 -11.60 16.01 -0.77
C THR A 169 -11.05 15.88 0.64
N PRO A 170 -10.07 15.02 0.88
CA PRO A 170 -9.36 14.91 2.15
C PRO A 170 -8.73 16.26 2.55
N TYR A 171 -8.81 16.61 3.83
CA TYR A 171 -8.37 17.93 4.31
C TYR A 171 -6.84 18.14 4.25
N TYR A 172 -6.05 17.08 4.15
CA TYR A 172 -4.60 17.15 4.03
C TYR A 172 -4.12 17.44 2.60
N LEU A 173 -5.03 17.45 1.63
CA LEU A 173 -4.70 17.86 0.27
C LEU A 173 -4.84 19.38 0.11
N ASN A 174 -3.89 19.98 -0.56
CA ASN A 174 -3.86 21.41 -0.85
C ASN A 174 -4.53 21.79 -2.18
N GLN A 175 -5.04 20.81 -2.92
CA GLN A 175 -5.71 20.99 -4.21
C GLN A 175 -6.75 19.89 -4.45
N GLU A 176 -7.66 20.13 -5.36
CA GLU A 176 -8.62 19.11 -5.83
C GLU A 176 -7.92 18.07 -6.71
N TYR A 177 -8.44 16.85 -6.67
CA TYR A 177 -7.92 15.76 -7.49
C TYR A 177 -8.42 15.91 -8.95
N CYS A 178 -7.51 15.88 -9.91
CA CYS A 178 -7.79 16.07 -11.35
C CYS A 178 -7.48 14.85 -12.23
N GLY A 179 -7.30 13.66 -11.61
CA GLY A 179 -6.99 12.43 -12.37
C GLY A 179 -5.51 12.06 -12.44
N GLU A 180 -4.63 12.91 -11.93
CA GLU A 180 -3.18 12.68 -11.89
C GLU A 180 -2.69 12.52 -10.45
N ILE A 181 -1.49 11.96 -10.26
CA ILE A 181 -0.88 11.85 -8.94
C ILE A 181 -0.60 13.25 -8.39
N ILE A 182 -1.25 13.60 -7.28
CA ILE A 182 -0.88 14.79 -6.51
C ILE A 182 0.42 14.49 -5.78
N ARG A 183 1.42 15.37 -5.99
CA ARG A 183 2.72 15.30 -5.31
C ARG A 183 2.89 16.56 -4.47
N GLN A 184 2.86 16.41 -3.18
CA GLN A 184 3.15 17.48 -2.23
C GLN A 184 4.20 17.03 -1.22
N GLN A 185 4.67 17.90 -0.35
CA GLN A 185 5.76 17.58 0.59
C GLN A 185 5.45 16.31 1.40
N ASN A 186 6.30 15.29 1.27
CA ASN A 186 6.20 14.02 1.98
C ASN A 186 4.90 13.23 1.75
N LEU A 187 4.07 13.63 0.77
CA LEU A 187 2.78 12.99 0.53
C LEU A 187 2.45 12.94 -0.97
N TYR A 188 2.15 11.75 -1.47
CA TYR A 188 1.58 11.50 -2.78
C TYR A 188 0.16 10.96 -2.61
N TYR A 189 -0.71 11.31 -3.53
CA TYR A 189 -2.11 10.89 -3.48
C TYR A 189 -2.63 10.62 -4.87
N TYR A 190 -3.38 9.54 -5.03
CA TYR A 190 -4.16 9.26 -6.23
C TYR A 190 -5.46 8.53 -5.91
N GLN A 191 -6.44 8.68 -6.80
CA GLN A 191 -7.72 7.96 -6.73
C GLN A 191 -7.75 6.87 -7.80
N TYR A 192 -8.37 5.74 -7.46
CA TYR A 192 -8.59 4.64 -8.41
C TYR A 192 -9.88 3.89 -8.07
N SER A 193 -10.33 3.05 -9.02
CA SER A 193 -11.48 2.17 -8.80
C SER A 193 -11.05 0.71 -8.85
N ASN A 194 -11.33 -0.03 -7.78
CA ASN A 194 -11.15 -1.48 -7.75
C ASN A 194 -12.51 -2.15 -7.98
N ASP A 195 -12.92 -2.27 -9.24
CA ASP A 195 -14.23 -2.81 -9.61
C ASP A 195 -14.21 -4.32 -9.88
N LYS A 196 -13.02 -4.91 -10.02
CA LYS A 196 -12.86 -6.33 -10.32
C LYS A 196 -12.99 -7.22 -9.10
N TYR A 197 -12.44 -6.78 -7.96
CA TYR A 197 -12.39 -7.58 -6.74
C TYR A 197 -13.13 -6.90 -5.59
N PRO A 198 -13.77 -7.69 -4.69
CA PRO A 198 -14.32 -7.14 -3.45
C PRO A 198 -13.20 -6.63 -2.53
N HIS A 199 -13.56 -5.96 -1.44
CA HIS A 199 -12.59 -5.51 -0.45
C HIS A 199 -11.69 -6.65 0.03
N ALA A 200 -12.26 -7.81 0.31
CA ALA A 200 -11.54 -9.02 0.71
C ALA A 200 -12.03 -10.24 -0.07
N GLY A 201 -11.12 -11.17 -0.39
CA GLY A 201 -11.38 -12.35 -1.19
C GLY A 201 -11.37 -12.06 -2.69
N ALA A 202 -11.90 -13.00 -3.48
CA ALA A 202 -11.85 -12.98 -4.95
C ALA A 202 -13.24 -12.94 -5.62
N GLY A 203 -14.27 -12.47 -4.93
CA GLY A 203 -15.64 -12.34 -5.45
C GLY A 203 -16.53 -13.55 -5.22
N LYS A 204 -15.99 -14.72 -4.90
CA LYS A 204 -16.76 -15.91 -4.49
C LYS A 204 -16.68 -16.08 -2.98
N ARG A 205 -17.83 -16.38 -2.34
CA ARG A 205 -17.84 -16.72 -0.91
C ARG A 205 -17.25 -18.11 -0.74
N ILE A 206 -16.13 -18.20 -0.02
CA ILE A 206 -15.48 -19.45 0.32
C ILE A 206 -15.72 -19.75 1.80
N GLN A 207 -16.11 -20.98 2.12
CA GLN A 207 -16.12 -21.51 3.47
C GLN A 207 -14.86 -22.36 3.67
N PHE A 208 -14.07 -22.02 4.68
CA PHE A 208 -12.88 -22.76 5.06
C PHE A 208 -13.22 -23.86 6.05
#